data_cc6de0f8f01afe23d4cf5af23a55bce9
#
_entry.id   cc6de0f8f01afe23d4cf5af23a55bce9
#
_cell.length_a   1.000
_cell.length_b   1.000
_cell.length_c   1.000
_cell.angle_alpha   90.00
_cell.angle_beta   90.00
_cell.angle_gamma   90.00
#
_symmetry.space_group_name_H-M   'P 1'
#
loop_
_entity.id
_entity.type
_entity.pdbx_description
1 polymer ?
#
loop_
_entity_poly.entity_id
_entity_poly.type
_entity_poly.pdbx_seq_one_letter_code
_entity_poly.pdbx_strand_id
1 'polypeptide(L)'
;MAEKIGKYEIVRELGKGATAVVYLATDPDTGEDVAIKLIRFNENNAAMSRRLRKLFQTEDAIGRRLEHPNIVRVHDAVIEEKQAWLVMDYVQGQPLDAFCAINKLLPMHRVIGIVFKCCLALDHAFRQGVVHRDIKPANILITDDDEPKITDFGLALNLHKDLDKDSTFVMGVGSPAYMSPEQIKNYPLNQKTDLYSLGVVLYQLLTGRLPFRASNQGALVYKIVNADIPSACALNPNLPPGLDPIIRKALEKDLYNRYRNGAEFAKDPSAVRYQMLEEDTTQQDA
;
A
#
# COMPACT_ATOMS: atom_id res chain seq x y z
N MET A 1 13.43 -9.72 32.93
CA MET A 1 12.71 -10.70 32.10
C MET A 1 12.41 -9.99 30.78
N ALA A 2 12.67 -10.63 29.63
CA ALA A 2 12.28 -10.08 28.34
C ALA A 2 10.74 -9.91 28.31
N GLU A 3 10.26 -8.79 27.77
CA GLU A 3 8.83 -8.58 27.58
C GLU A 3 8.33 -9.57 26.52
N LYS A 4 7.17 -10.21 26.77
CA LYS A 4 6.61 -11.23 25.86
C LYS A 4 5.21 -10.88 25.42
N ILE A 5 4.88 -11.25 24.17
CA ILE A 5 3.51 -11.28 23.65
C ILE A 5 3.21 -12.73 23.26
N GLY A 6 2.28 -13.39 24.01
CA GLY A 6 2.11 -14.83 23.92
C GLY A 6 3.41 -15.58 24.20
N LYS A 7 3.87 -16.42 23.28
CA LYS A 7 5.15 -17.14 23.35
C LYS A 7 6.36 -16.32 22.88
N TYR A 8 6.15 -15.24 22.11
CA TYR A 8 7.18 -14.50 21.38
C TYR A 8 7.96 -13.56 22.30
N GLU A 9 9.28 -13.52 22.15
CA GLU A 9 10.18 -12.65 22.90
C GLU A 9 10.37 -11.32 22.18
N ILE A 10 9.95 -10.21 22.81
CA ILE A 10 10.05 -8.88 22.19
C ILE A 10 11.50 -8.41 22.19
N VAL A 11 11.98 -8.03 21.00
CA VAL A 11 13.32 -7.47 20.80
C VAL A 11 13.26 -5.93 20.87
N ARG A 12 12.36 -5.31 20.09
CA ARG A 12 12.18 -3.85 20.08
C ARG A 12 10.86 -3.45 19.39
N GLU A 13 10.43 -2.22 19.64
CA GLU A 13 9.35 -1.60 18.85
C GLU A 13 9.86 -1.26 17.44
N LEU A 14 9.06 -1.59 16.41
CA LEU A 14 9.29 -1.24 15.01
C LEU A 14 8.54 0.04 14.63
N GLY A 15 7.34 0.23 15.18
CA GLY A 15 6.52 1.39 14.90
C GLY A 15 5.24 1.41 15.71
N LYS A 16 4.66 2.62 15.85
CA LYS A 16 3.43 2.85 16.58
C LYS A 16 2.45 3.64 15.72
N GLY A 17 1.32 3.02 15.42
CA GLY A 17 0.20 3.64 14.73
C GLY A 17 -0.88 4.14 15.71
N ALA A 18 -1.97 4.66 15.15
CA ALA A 18 -3.10 5.15 15.95
C ALA A 18 -3.83 4.04 16.75
N THR A 19 -3.81 2.81 16.25
CA THR A 19 -4.60 1.69 16.81
C THR A 19 -3.77 0.47 17.16
N ALA A 20 -2.51 0.41 16.74
CA ALA A 20 -1.63 -0.75 16.92
C ALA A 20 -0.19 -0.32 17.17
N VAL A 21 0.56 -1.20 17.81
CA VAL A 21 2.02 -1.11 17.92
C VAL A 21 2.61 -2.34 17.24
N VAL A 22 3.66 -2.17 16.46
CA VAL A 22 4.36 -3.26 15.80
C VAL A 22 5.71 -3.47 16.48
N TYR A 23 6.00 -4.72 16.83
CA TYR A 23 7.24 -5.14 17.48
C TYR A 23 8.02 -6.09 16.59
N LEU A 24 9.34 -6.00 16.64
CA LEU A 24 10.23 -7.10 16.30
C LEU A 24 10.25 -8.07 17.48
N ALA A 25 10.06 -9.34 17.19
CA ALA A 25 10.11 -10.40 18.20
C ALA A 25 10.80 -11.64 17.63
N THR A 26 11.28 -12.51 18.50
CA THR A 26 11.82 -13.82 18.12
C THR A 26 10.82 -14.91 18.47
N ASP A 27 10.56 -15.83 17.53
CA ASP A 27 9.78 -17.04 17.79
C ASP A 27 10.68 -18.04 18.57
N PRO A 28 10.34 -18.42 19.80
CA PRO A 28 11.18 -19.31 20.61
C PRO A 28 11.24 -20.74 20.05
N ASP A 29 10.29 -21.15 19.20
CA ASP A 29 10.24 -22.51 18.64
C ASP A 29 11.15 -22.66 17.42
N THR A 30 11.32 -21.59 16.61
CA THR A 30 12.11 -21.58 15.38
C THR A 30 13.42 -20.81 15.50
N GLY A 31 13.49 -19.85 16.44
CA GLY A 31 14.59 -18.90 16.55
C GLY A 31 14.54 -17.79 15.49
N GLU A 32 13.49 -17.73 14.67
CA GLU A 32 13.35 -16.75 13.61
C GLU A 32 12.76 -15.43 14.11
N ASP A 33 13.16 -14.35 13.44
CA ASP A 33 12.61 -13.02 13.66
C ASP A 33 11.24 -12.87 12.98
N VAL A 34 10.27 -12.36 13.75
CA VAL A 34 8.90 -12.09 13.28
C VAL A 34 8.48 -10.66 13.64
N ALA A 35 7.53 -10.11 12.89
CA ALA A 35 6.86 -8.87 13.26
C ALA A 35 5.54 -9.20 13.97
N ILE A 36 5.27 -8.52 15.09
CA ILE A 36 4.03 -8.68 15.85
C ILE A 36 3.28 -7.35 15.90
N LYS A 37 2.11 -7.32 15.26
CA LYS A 37 1.19 -6.19 15.30
C LYS A 37 0.21 -6.38 16.45
N LEU A 38 0.41 -5.64 17.54
CA LEU A 38 -0.41 -5.68 18.75
C LEU A 38 -1.48 -4.59 18.73
N ILE A 39 -2.74 -4.98 18.92
CA ILE A 39 -3.90 -4.09 19.05
C ILE A 39 -4.42 -4.23 20.48
N ARG A 40 -4.63 -3.11 21.18
CA ARG A 40 -5.28 -3.10 22.50
C ARG A 40 -6.70 -2.57 22.38
N PHE A 41 -7.65 -3.29 22.98
CA PHE A 41 -9.05 -2.88 23.00
C PHE A 41 -9.33 -1.96 24.17
N ASN A 42 -10.09 -0.90 23.93
CA ASN A 42 -10.50 0.02 24.97
C ASN A 42 -11.89 -0.36 25.50
N GLU A 43 -11.97 -0.81 26.75
CA GLU A 43 -13.22 -1.21 27.40
C GLU A 43 -14.24 -0.05 27.46
N ASN A 44 -13.77 1.19 27.55
CA ASN A 44 -14.62 2.38 27.60
C ASN A 44 -15.19 2.78 26.21
N ASN A 45 -14.75 2.12 25.13
CA ASN A 45 -15.23 2.37 23.77
C ASN A 45 -15.55 1.07 23.05
N ALA A 46 -16.68 0.45 23.41
CA ALA A 46 -17.11 -0.83 22.86
C ALA A 46 -17.34 -0.81 21.34
N ALA A 47 -17.75 0.32 20.77
CA ALA A 47 -17.95 0.47 19.32
C ALA A 47 -16.63 0.42 18.57
N MET A 48 -15.61 1.14 19.06
CA MET A 48 -14.27 1.11 18.48
C MET A 48 -13.63 -0.26 18.64
N SER A 49 -13.76 -0.90 19.80
CA SER A 49 -13.22 -2.24 20.05
C SER A 49 -13.84 -3.31 19.12
N ARG A 50 -15.15 -3.27 18.89
CA ARG A 50 -15.81 -4.15 17.90
C ARG A 50 -15.28 -3.92 16.48
N ARG A 51 -15.08 -2.66 16.10
CA ARG A 51 -14.52 -2.31 14.80
C ARG A 51 -13.09 -2.83 14.64
N LEU A 52 -12.23 -2.61 15.63
CA LEU A 52 -10.84 -3.10 15.61
C LEU A 52 -10.78 -4.63 15.52
N ARG A 53 -11.66 -5.34 16.24
CA ARG A 53 -11.77 -6.81 16.13
C ARG A 53 -12.14 -7.25 14.71
N LYS A 54 -13.10 -6.57 14.06
CA LYS A 54 -13.49 -6.88 12.69
C LYS A 54 -12.34 -6.65 11.70
N LEU A 55 -11.64 -5.53 11.81
CA LEU A 55 -10.47 -5.22 10.97
C LEU A 55 -9.36 -6.26 11.17
N PHE A 56 -9.07 -6.63 12.40
CA PHE A 56 -8.10 -7.67 12.75
C PHE A 56 -8.46 -9.03 12.13
N GLN A 57 -9.73 -9.47 12.28
CA GLN A 57 -10.21 -10.72 11.69
C GLN A 57 -10.12 -10.72 10.16
N THR A 58 -10.35 -9.56 9.53
CA THR A 58 -10.19 -9.39 8.08
C THR A 58 -8.72 -9.53 7.69
N GLU A 59 -7.82 -8.88 8.41
CA GLU A 59 -6.37 -8.92 8.16
C GLU A 59 -5.80 -10.34 8.33
N ASP A 60 -6.20 -11.05 9.37
CA ASP A 60 -5.83 -12.46 9.58
C ASP A 60 -6.32 -13.36 8.45
N ALA A 61 -7.63 -13.33 8.16
CA ALA A 61 -8.24 -14.19 7.15
C ALA A 61 -7.67 -13.98 5.74
N ILE A 62 -7.31 -12.74 5.40
CA ILE A 62 -6.73 -12.38 4.11
C ILE A 62 -5.23 -12.68 4.11
N GLY A 63 -4.50 -12.26 5.15
CA GLY A 63 -3.05 -12.41 5.23
C GLY A 63 -2.56 -13.85 5.21
N ARG A 64 -3.32 -14.77 5.82
CA ARG A 64 -3.02 -16.23 5.74
C ARG A 64 -3.25 -16.83 4.35
N ARG A 65 -4.13 -16.24 3.54
CA ARG A 65 -4.50 -16.75 2.21
C ARG A 65 -3.59 -16.24 1.09
N LEU A 66 -3.03 -15.04 1.27
CA LEU A 66 -2.23 -14.40 0.24
C LEU A 66 -0.77 -14.86 0.34
N GLU A 67 -0.35 -15.73 -0.58
CA GLU A 67 1.03 -16.16 -0.71
C GLU A 67 1.65 -15.55 -1.96
N HIS A 68 2.48 -14.53 -1.78
CA HIS A 68 3.18 -13.83 -2.86
C HIS A 68 4.48 -13.22 -2.34
N PRO A 69 5.59 -13.26 -3.10
CA PRO A 69 6.88 -12.71 -2.64
C PRO A 69 6.83 -11.24 -2.25
N ASN A 70 5.91 -10.46 -2.81
CA ASN A 70 5.77 -9.03 -2.53
C ASN A 70 4.54 -8.69 -1.65
N ILE A 71 4.05 -9.65 -0.87
CA ILE A 71 3.03 -9.47 0.16
C ILE A 71 3.58 -10.02 1.48
N VAL A 72 3.40 -9.27 2.58
CA VAL A 72 3.74 -9.74 3.93
C VAL A 72 2.80 -10.87 4.32
N ARG A 73 3.35 -12.04 4.64
CA ARG A 73 2.57 -13.21 5.06
C ARG A 73 2.20 -13.12 6.53
N VAL A 74 0.99 -13.50 6.87
CA VAL A 74 0.53 -13.69 8.25
C VAL A 74 0.69 -15.17 8.61
N HIS A 75 1.41 -15.43 9.72
CA HIS A 75 1.69 -16.78 10.22
C HIS A 75 0.70 -17.21 11.28
N ASP A 76 0.38 -16.30 12.21
CA ASP A 76 -0.50 -16.57 13.33
C ASP A 76 -1.29 -15.35 13.77
N ALA A 77 -2.42 -15.58 14.43
CA ALA A 77 -3.29 -14.53 14.97
C ALA A 77 -3.97 -15.01 16.25
N VAL A 78 -3.92 -14.18 17.26
CA VAL A 78 -4.55 -14.44 18.56
C VAL A 78 -5.44 -13.28 18.95
N ILE A 79 -6.65 -13.59 19.41
CA ILE A 79 -7.60 -12.62 19.95
C ILE A 79 -7.91 -12.97 21.39
N GLU A 80 -7.60 -12.06 22.28
CA GLU A 80 -7.97 -12.10 23.72
C GLU A 80 -9.06 -11.08 24.02
N GLU A 81 -9.50 -11.05 25.25
CA GLU A 81 -10.54 -10.11 25.69
C GLU A 81 -10.10 -8.64 25.55
N LYS A 82 -8.85 -8.31 25.93
CA LYS A 82 -8.34 -6.94 26.00
C LYS A 82 -7.37 -6.57 24.88
N GLN A 83 -6.89 -7.54 24.12
CA GLN A 83 -5.90 -7.34 23.07
C GLN A 83 -6.00 -8.39 21.98
N ALA A 84 -5.38 -8.12 20.84
CA ALA A 84 -5.16 -9.09 19.79
C ALA A 84 -3.80 -8.83 19.14
N TRP A 85 -3.16 -9.88 18.61
CA TRP A 85 -1.92 -9.70 17.85
C TRP A 85 -1.85 -10.62 16.65
N LEU A 86 -1.28 -10.07 15.56
CA LEU A 86 -0.90 -10.78 14.36
C LEU A 86 0.59 -11.03 14.38
N VAL A 87 0.99 -12.23 14.02
CA VAL A 87 2.39 -12.62 13.79
C VAL A 87 2.60 -12.72 12.28
N MET A 88 3.58 -12.01 11.76
CA MET A 88 3.81 -11.91 10.33
C MET A 88 5.30 -11.89 10.00
N ASP A 89 5.64 -12.01 8.72
CA ASP A 89 7.02 -11.85 8.25
C ASP A 89 7.63 -10.57 8.82
N TYR A 90 8.85 -10.69 9.38
CA TYR A 90 9.67 -9.52 9.62
C TYR A 90 10.35 -9.12 8.31
N VAL A 91 10.10 -7.90 7.86
CA VAL A 91 10.75 -7.33 6.68
C VAL A 91 11.89 -6.42 7.14
N GLN A 92 13.12 -6.83 6.88
CA GLN A 92 14.29 -5.98 7.11
C GLN A 92 14.33 -4.90 6.03
N GLY A 93 13.78 -3.74 6.36
CA GLY A 93 13.61 -2.65 5.41
C GLY A 93 12.90 -1.47 6.05
N GLN A 94 12.45 -0.54 5.23
CA GLN A 94 11.73 0.65 5.69
C GLN A 94 10.53 0.93 4.80
N PRO A 95 9.51 1.66 5.28
CA PRO A 95 8.36 2.02 4.46
C PRO A 95 8.74 3.05 3.39
N LEU A 96 8.07 2.95 2.22
CA LEU A 96 8.33 3.83 1.07
C LEU A 96 8.09 5.32 1.34
N ASP A 97 7.36 5.68 2.38
CA ASP A 97 7.14 7.09 2.77
C ASP A 97 8.46 7.79 3.15
N ALA A 98 9.48 7.05 3.57
CA ALA A 98 10.84 7.57 3.78
C ALA A 98 11.44 8.20 2.52
N PHE A 99 10.97 7.80 1.33
CA PHE A 99 11.45 8.24 0.02
C PHE A 99 10.50 9.21 -0.71
N CYS A 100 9.49 9.72 -0.03
CA CYS A 100 8.50 10.63 -0.62
C CYS A 100 8.88 12.11 -0.58
N ALA A 101 9.99 12.48 0.04
CA ALA A 101 10.47 13.86 0.08
C ALA A 101 11.42 14.15 -1.11
N ILE A 102 11.35 15.37 -1.67
CA ILE A 102 12.13 15.77 -2.87
C ILE A 102 13.63 15.48 -2.73
N ASN A 103 14.19 15.63 -1.55
CA ASN A 103 15.61 15.38 -1.27
C ASN A 103 15.95 13.91 -0.93
N LYS A 104 14.96 13.02 -1.01
CA LYS A 104 15.10 11.58 -0.68
C LYS A 104 14.55 10.67 -1.76
N LEU A 105 14.25 11.22 -2.95
CA LEU A 105 13.66 10.42 -4.03
C LEU A 105 14.61 9.31 -4.45
N LEU A 106 14.05 8.15 -4.70
CA LEU A 106 14.77 7.04 -5.32
C LEU A 106 15.02 7.33 -6.80
N PRO A 107 16.09 6.78 -7.38
CA PRO A 107 16.28 6.79 -8.84
C PRO A 107 15.05 6.19 -9.54
N MET A 108 14.69 6.78 -10.69
CA MET A 108 13.47 6.40 -11.43
C MET A 108 13.39 4.89 -11.73
N HIS A 109 14.53 4.28 -12.14
CA HIS A 109 14.55 2.84 -12.46
C HIS A 109 14.21 1.95 -11.27
N ARG A 110 14.58 2.36 -10.04
CA ARG A 110 14.19 1.68 -8.79
C ARG A 110 12.70 1.83 -8.55
N VAL A 111 12.17 3.06 -8.68
CA VAL A 111 10.73 3.34 -8.53
C VAL A 111 9.90 2.49 -9.49
N ILE A 112 10.30 2.40 -10.77
CA ILE A 112 9.60 1.58 -11.77
C ILE A 112 9.64 0.09 -11.39
N GLY A 113 10.80 -0.42 -10.95
CA GLY A 113 10.93 -1.82 -10.50
C GLY A 113 10.04 -2.13 -9.30
N ILE A 114 9.99 -1.24 -8.32
CA ILE A 114 9.12 -1.37 -7.14
C ILE A 114 7.64 -1.39 -7.55
N VAL A 115 7.21 -0.41 -8.37
CA VAL A 115 5.81 -0.33 -8.82
C VAL A 115 5.42 -1.53 -9.66
N PHE A 116 6.31 -2.03 -10.53
CA PHE A 116 6.12 -3.27 -11.28
C PHE A 116 5.77 -4.45 -10.37
N LYS A 117 6.58 -4.69 -9.34
CA LYS A 117 6.38 -5.77 -8.37
C LYS A 117 5.09 -5.59 -7.55
N CYS A 118 4.78 -4.35 -7.16
CA CYS A 118 3.51 -4.02 -6.50
C CYS A 118 2.29 -4.30 -7.39
N CYS A 119 2.37 -3.99 -8.70
CA CYS A 119 1.31 -4.32 -9.65
C CYS A 119 1.02 -5.82 -9.70
N LEU A 120 2.07 -6.66 -9.72
CA LEU A 120 1.92 -8.12 -9.73
C LEU A 120 1.33 -8.65 -8.42
N ALA A 121 1.75 -8.10 -7.29
CA ALA A 121 1.20 -8.43 -5.98
C ALA A 121 -0.29 -8.10 -5.86
N LEU A 122 -0.71 -6.91 -6.33
CA LEU A 122 -2.11 -6.49 -6.33
C LEU A 122 -2.96 -7.32 -7.31
N ASP A 123 -2.40 -7.69 -8.46
CA ASP A 123 -3.06 -8.59 -9.41
C ASP A 123 -3.28 -9.99 -8.80
N HIS A 124 -2.28 -10.52 -8.08
CA HIS A 124 -2.40 -11.75 -7.31
C HIS A 124 -3.50 -11.64 -6.25
N ALA A 125 -3.50 -10.60 -5.43
CA ALA A 125 -4.51 -10.38 -4.40
C ALA A 125 -5.93 -10.33 -5.01
N PHE A 126 -6.10 -9.61 -6.12
CA PHE A 126 -7.39 -9.51 -6.80
C PHE A 126 -7.88 -10.87 -7.35
N ARG A 127 -6.99 -11.69 -7.92
CA ARG A 127 -7.35 -13.06 -8.36
C ARG A 127 -7.82 -13.93 -7.19
N GLN A 128 -7.39 -13.63 -5.98
CA GLN A 128 -7.89 -14.24 -4.74
C GLN A 128 -9.15 -13.52 -4.20
N GLY A 129 -9.76 -12.60 -4.98
CA GLY A 129 -10.94 -11.86 -4.58
C GLY A 129 -10.69 -10.79 -3.53
N VAL A 130 -9.47 -10.24 -3.43
CA VAL A 130 -9.09 -9.23 -2.45
C VAL A 130 -8.78 -7.90 -3.13
N VAL A 131 -9.35 -6.82 -2.60
CA VAL A 131 -9.00 -5.42 -2.90
C VAL A 131 -8.45 -4.79 -1.63
N HIS A 132 -7.26 -4.22 -1.67
CA HIS A 132 -6.53 -3.73 -0.50
C HIS A 132 -7.15 -2.47 0.13
N ARG A 133 -7.58 -1.52 -0.69
CA ARG A 133 -8.26 -0.24 -0.35
C ARG A 133 -7.44 0.81 0.42
N ASP A 134 -6.22 0.50 0.85
CA ASP A 134 -5.34 1.45 1.59
C ASP A 134 -3.89 1.39 1.07
N ILE A 135 -3.72 1.35 -0.26
CA ILE A 135 -2.38 1.42 -0.87
C ILE A 135 -1.84 2.85 -0.70
N LYS A 136 -0.72 2.93 0.01
CA LYS A 136 0.05 4.16 0.28
C LYS A 136 1.50 3.82 0.60
N PRO A 137 2.45 4.76 0.53
CA PRO A 137 3.85 4.48 0.78
C PRO A 137 4.14 3.87 2.15
N ALA A 138 3.39 4.24 3.19
CA ALA A 138 3.54 3.68 4.54
C ALA A 138 3.18 2.18 4.65
N ASN A 139 2.36 1.66 3.72
CA ASN A 139 1.93 0.26 3.67
C ASN A 139 2.72 -0.57 2.64
N ILE A 140 3.82 -0.05 2.13
CA ILE A 140 4.74 -0.76 1.24
C ILE A 140 6.13 -0.65 1.87
N LEU A 141 6.62 -1.76 2.41
CA LEU A 141 7.97 -1.87 2.93
C LEU A 141 8.93 -2.16 1.78
N ILE A 142 10.13 -1.61 1.82
CA ILE A 142 11.18 -1.84 0.83
C ILE A 142 12.43 -2.34 1.52
N THR A 143 12.98 -3.47 1.07
CA THR A 143 14.26 -4.00 1.52
C THR A 143 15.42 -3.26 0.85
N ASP A 144 16.64 -3.49 1.33
CA ASP A 144 17.86 -2.92 0.74
C ASP A 144 18.09 -3.42 -0.70
N ASP A 145 17.53 -4.58 -1.07
CA ASP A 145 17.60 -5.17 -2.42
C ASP A 145 16.44 -4.72 -3.34
N ASP A 146 15.72 -3.67 -2.99
CA ASP A 146 14.56 -3.16 -3.73
C ASP A 146 13.40 -4.15 -3.87
N GLU A 147 13.22 -5.03 -2.89
CA GLU A 147 12.06 -5.92 -2.84
C GLU A 147 10.91 -5.24 -2.06
N PRO A 148 9.83 -4.83 -2.73
CA PRO A 148 8.66 -4.30 -2.04
C PRO A 148 7.87 -5.43 -1.39
N LYS A 149 7.30 -5.14 -0.20
CA LYS A 149 6.38 -5.99 0.52
C LYS A 149 5.15 -5.19 0.92
N ILE A 150 4.00 -5.48 0.33
CA ILE A 150 2.72 -4.86 0.69
C ILE A 150 2.25 -5.44 2.02
N THR A 151 1.85 -4.58 2.93
CA THR A 151 1.38 -4.94 4.28
C THR A 151 0.06 -4.23 4.61
N ASP A 152 -0.54 -4.58 5.74
CA ASP A 152 -1.73 -3.92 6.31
C ASP A 152 -3.02 -4.12 5.49
N PHE A 153 -3.48 -5.36 5.39
CA PHE A 153 -4.75 -5.74 4.76
C PHE A 153 -5.98 -5.52 5.66
N GLY A 154 -5.84 -4.80 6.79
CA GLY A 154 -6.93 -4.61 7.74
C GLY A 154 -8.16 -3.90 7.17
N LEU A 155 -7.98 -3.05 6.16
CA LEU A 155 -9.07 -2.39 5.42
C LEU A 155 -9.48 -3.13 4.15
N ALA A 156 -8.89 -4.26 3.82
CA ALA A 156 -9.15 -4.95 2.58
C ALA A 156 -10.60 -5.48 2.48
N LEU A 157 -11.11 -5.51 1.25
CA LEU A 157 -12.42 -6.04 0.90
C LEU A 157 -12.28 -7.45 0.32
N ASN A 158 -13.04 -8.39 0.85
CA ASN A 158 -13.16 -9.72 0.26
C ASN A 158 -14.39 -9.76 -0.65
N LEU A 159 -14.19 -9.74 -1.96
CA LEU A 159 -15.27 -9.71 -2.95
C LEU A 159 -16.19 -10.92 -2.91
N HIS A 160 -15.76 -12.05 -2.33
CA HIS A 160 -16.57 -13.25 -2.21
C HIS A 160 -17.47 -13.28 -0.96
N LYS A 161 -17.17 -12.44 0.05
CA LYS A 161 -17.87 -12.45 1.35
C LYS A 161 -18.61 -11.15 1.67
N ASP A 162 -18.16 -10.03 1.14
CA ASP A 162 -18.58 -8.69 1.58
C ASP A 162 -19.49 -7.98 0.57
N LEU A 163 -20.00 -8.68 -0.46
CA LEU A 163 -20.88 -8.11 -1.49
C LEU A 163 -22.23 -7.57 -0.91
N ASP A 164 -22.65 -8.05 0.25
CA ASP A 164 -23.96 -7.72 0.83
C ASP A 164 -23.88 -6.87 2.12
N LYS A 165 -22.70 -6.52 2.63
CA LYS A 165 -22.59 -5.84 3.94
C LYS A 165 -21.69 -4.63 3.90
N ASP A 166 -22.34 -3.47 4.07
CA ASP A 166 -21.75 -2.22 4.51
C ASP A 166 -20.38 -1.87 3.89
N SER A 167 -20.41 -1.41 2.66
CA SER A 167 -19.34 -0.60 2.07
C SER A 167 -19.25 0.78 2.74
N THR A 168 -19.63 0.90 4.01
CA THR A 168 -19.44 2.13 4.77
C THR A 168 -17.94 2.36 4.93
N PHE A 169 -17.39 2.96 3.88
CA PHE A 169 -16.11 3.61 3.95
C PHE A 169 -16.21 4.70 5.02
N VAL A 170 -15.64 4.41 6.19
CA VAL A 170 -15.62 5.41 7.26
C VAL A 170 -14.59 6.47 6.89
N MET A 171 -15.05 7.59 6.37
CA MET A 171 -14.26 8.83 6.32
C MET A 171 -13.67 9.08 7.71
N GLY A 172 -12.36 9.07 7.83
CA GLY A 172 -11.65 9.30 9.09
C GLY A 172 -10.59 8.27 9.47
N VAL A 173 -10.41 7.18 8.69
CA VAL A 173 -9.28 6.26 8.85
C VAL A 173 -8.45 6.29 7.59
N GLY A 174 -7.22 6.78 7.69
CA GLY A 174 -6.27 6.92 6.58
C GLY A 174 -6.21 8.34 6.00
N SER A 175 -5.17 8.61 5.21
CA SER A 175 -5.05 9.86 4.47
C SER A 175 -5.89 9.78 3.18
N PRO A 176 -6.87 10.66 2.94
CA PRO A 176 -7.69 10.64 1.72
C PRO A 176 -6.86 10.89 0.45
N ALA A 177 -5.61 11.32 0.58
CA ALA A 177 -4.74 11.69 -0.54
C ALA A 177 -4.47 10.55 -1.54
N TYR A 178 -4.57 9.29 -1.10
CA TYR A 178 -4.35 8.11 -1.93
C TYR A 178 -5.65 7.41 -2.35
N MET A 179 -6.80 7.90 -1.87
CA MET A 179 -8.10 7.31 -2.19
C MET A 179 -8.50 7.54 -3.64
N SER A 180 -9.08 6.53 -4.24
CA SER A 180 -9.65 6.64 -5.57
C SER A 180 -10.98 7.41 -5.57
N PRO A 181 -11.39 8.01 -6.71
CA PRO A 181 -12.68 8.68 -6.84
C PRO A 181 -13.88 7.80 -6.47
N GLU A 182 -13.86 6.52 -6.82
CA GLU A 182 -14.91 5.56 -6.49
C GLU A 182 -14.98 5.25 -4.99
N GLN A 183 -13.84 5.21 -4.27
CA GLN A 183 -13.84 5.09 -2.82
C GLN A 183 -14.50 6.30 -2.16
N ILE A 184 -14.15 7.49 -2.62
CA ILE A 184 -14.72 8.76 -2.11
C ILE A 184 -16.22 8.84 -2.36
N LYS A 185 -16.68 8.38 -3.55
CA LYS A 185 -18.09 8.38 -3.94
C LYS A 185 -18.87 7.19 -3.36
N ASN A 186 -18.21 6.31 -2.63
CA ASN A 186 -18.80 5.08 -2.10
C ASN A 186 -19.43 4.19 -3.20
N TYR A 187 -18.76 4.10 -4.35
CA TYR A 187 -19.14 3.22 -5.45
C TYR A 187 -18.55 1.82 -5.27
N PRO A 188 -19.07 0.80 -5.99
CA PRO A 188 -18.49 -0.54 -5.98
C PRO A 188 -17.00 -0.51 -6.34
N LEU A 189 -16.19 -1.20 -5.52
CA LEU A 189 -14.75 -1.24 -5.65
C LEU A 189 -14.28 -2.49 -6.38
N ASN A 190 -13.18 -2.37 -7.10
CA ASN A 190 -12.50 -3.48 -7.77
C ASN A 190 -10.98 -3.22 -7.81
N GLN A 191 -10.22 -4.07 -8.54
CA GLN A 191 -8.76 -3.93 -8.61
C GLN A 191 -8.26 -2.55 -9.08
N LYS A 192 -9.05 -1.83 -9.89
CA LYS A 192 -8.66 -0.51 -10.42
C LYS A 192 -8.59 0.56 -9.33
N THR A 193 -9.25 0.30 -8.19
CA THR A 193 -9.16 1.11 -6.97
C THR A 193 -7.72 1.13 -6.45
N ASP A 194 -7.11 -0.05 -6.27
CA ASP A 194 -5.73 -0.16 -5.80
C ASP A 194 -4.73 0.34 -6.84
N LEU A 195 -5.01 0.13 -8.14
CA LEU A 195 -4.15 0.66 -9.22
C LEU A 195 -4.15 2.19 -9.26
N TYR A 196 -5.27 2.85 -8.97
CA TYR A 196 -5.30 4.31 -8.80
C TYR A 196 -4.40 4.74 -7.64
N SER A 197 -4.55 4.12 -6.47
CA SER A 197 -3.74 4.42 -5.29
C SER A 197 -2.25 4.19 -5.55
N LEU A 198 -1.89 3.11 -6.27
CA LEU A 198 -0.52 2.85 -6.70
C LEU A 198 -0.02 3.90 -7.71
N GLY A 199 -0.89 4.40 -8.58
CA GLY A 199 -0.60 5.55 -9.46
C GLY A 199 -0.26 6.82 -8.69
N VAL A 200 -0.98 7.09 -7.57
CA VAL A 200 -0.66 8.20 -6.66
C VAL A 200 0.72 7.99 -6.00
N VAL A 201 1.02 6.76 -5.58
CA VAL A 201 2.34 6.38 -5.02
C VAL A 201 3.44 6.61 -6.07
N LEU A 202 3.25 6.12 -7.30
CA LEU A 202 4.20 6.34 -8.41
C LEU A 202 4.46 7.84 -8.64
N TYR A 203 3.40 8.63 -8.77
CA TYR A 203 3.52 10.07 -8.93
C TYR A 203 4.34 10.71 -7.81
N GLN A 204 4.06 10.36 -6.56
CA GLN A 204 4.74 10.92 -5.41
C GLN A 204 6.20 10.50 -5.33
N LEU A 205 6.53 9.25 -5.60
CA LEU A 205 7.93 8.76 -5.60
C LEU A 205 8.77 9.40 -6.72
N LEU A 206 8.14 9.78 -7.84
CA LEU A 206 8.83 10.43 -8.96
C LEU A 206 8.97 11.95 -8.79
N THR A 207 8.07 12.59 -8.04
CA THR A 207 8.01 14.07 -7.96
C THR A 207 8.26 14.62 -6.56
N GLY A 208 8.22 13.79 -5.51
CA GLY A 208 8.24 14.23 -4.11
C GLY A 208 6.98 14.96 -3.66
N ARG A 209 5.90 14.90 -4.46
CA ARG A 209 4.64 15.61 -4.19
C ARG A 209 3.44 14.75 -4.52
N LEU A 210 2.36 14.93 -3.74
CA LEU A 210 1.06 14.34 -4.08
C LEU A 210 0.45 15.07 -5.29
N PRO A 211 -0.27 14.36 -6.19
CA PRO A 211 -0.93 14.96 -7.35
C PRO A 211 -2.01 15.96 -6.93
N PHE A 212 -2.72 15.68 -5.84
CA PHE A 212 -3.75 16.57 -5.30
C PHE A 212 -3.41 16.96 -3.88
N ARG A 213 -3.46 18.27 -3.60
CA ARG A 213 -3.22 18.88 -2.28
C ARG A 213 -4.22 19.99 -2.06
N ALA A 214 -4.69 20.14 -0.83
CA ALA A 214 -5.61 21.21 -0.43
C ALA A 214 -5.40 21.60 1.04
N SER A 215 -5.94 22.74 1.44
CA SER A 215 -5.87 23.24 2.80
C SER A 215 -6.83 22.53 3.77
N ASN A 216 -7.86 21.87 3.23
CA ASN A 216 -8.82 21.09 4.03
C ASN A 216 -9.26 19.84 3.27
N GLN A 217 -9.86 18.90 4.00
CA GLN A 217 -10.27 17.61 3.49
C GLN A 217 -11.34 17.70 2.39
N GLY A 218 -12.33 18.59 2.52
CA GLY A 218 -13.37 18.74 1.51
C GLY A 218 -12.84 19.23 0.16
N ALA A 219 -11.92 20.21 0.18
CA ALA A 219 -11.26 20.68 -1.03
C ALA A 219 -10.34 19.61 -1.65
N LEU A 220 -9.68 18.77 -0.82
CA LEU A 220 -8.87 17.66 -1.31
C LEU A 220 -9.75 16.61 -2.00
N VAL A 221 -10.83 16.18 -1.37
CA VAL A 221 -11.82 15.26 -1.92
C VAL A 221 -12.38 15.78 -3.25
N TYR A 222 -12.75 17.06 -3.32
CA TYR A 222 -13.21 17.69 -4.56
C TYR A 222 -12.16 17.58 -5.69
N LYS A 223 -10.89 17.87 -5.39
CA LYS A 223 -9.81 17.76 -6.38
C LYS A 223 -9.57 16.33 -6.85
N ILE A 224 -9.57 15.35 -5.95
CA ILE A 224 -9.42 13.93 -6.32
C ILE A 224 -10.49 13.49 -7.29
N VAL A 225 -11.72 13.97 -7.11
CA VAL A 225 -12.86 13.58 -7.95
C VAL A 225 -12.90 14.35 -9.27
N ASN A 226 -12.54 15.65 -9.28
CA ASN A 226 -12.88 16.55 -10.38
C ASN A 226 -11.69 17.24 -11.06
N ALA A 227 -10.55 17.41 -10.37
CA ALA A 227 -9.45 18.19 -10.94
C ALA A 227 -8.63 17.39 -11.95
N ASP A 228 -8.06 18.08 -12.94
CA ASP A 228 -7.09 17.52 -13.86
C ASP A 228 -5.84 17.01 -13.15
N ILE A 229 -5.24 15.97 -13.73
CA ILE A 229 -4.03 15.35 -13.21
C ILE A 229 -2.82 16.22 -13.59
N PRO A 230 -2.06 16.75 -12.60
CA PRO A 230 -0.88 17.57 -12.91
C PRO A 230 0.20 16.73 -13.61
N SER A 231 0.94 17.33 -14.54
CA SER A 231 2.09 16.68 -15.18
C SER A 231 3.19 16.40 -14.16
N ALA A 232 3.66 15.16 -14.10
CA ALA A 232 4.81 14.78 -13.30
C ALA A 232 6.11 15.33 -13.90
N CYS A 233 6.22 15.33 -15.23
CA CYS A 233 7.38 15.89 -15.96
C CYS A 233 7.51 17.40 -15.77
N ALA A 234 6.42 18.14 -15.59
CA ALA A 234 6.49 19.57 -15.27
C ALA A 234 7.06 19.84 -13.88
N LEU A 235 6.90 18.90 -12.92
CA LEU A 235 7.45 18.99 -11.57
C LEU A 235 8.89 18.45 -11.47
N ASN A 236 9.20 17.42 -12.25
CA ASN A 236 10.51 16.82 -12.33
C ASN A 236 10.92 16.69 -13.82
N PRO A 237 11.60 17.70 -14.38
CA PRO A 237 12.01 17.72 -15.79
C PRO A 237 13.00 16.61 -16.19
N ASN A 238 13.58 15.89 -15.23
CA ASN A 238 14.47 14.75 -15.50
C ASN A 238 13.68 13.46 -15.83
N LEU A 239 12.35 13.49 -15.74
CA LEU A 239 11.51 12.35 -16.10
C LEU A 239 11.29 12.32 -17.63
N PRO A 240 11.35 11.13 -18.26
CA PRO A 240 11.03 10.99 -19.67
C PRO A 240 9.56 11.35 -19.93
N PRO A 241 9.27 12.07 -21.03
CA PRO A 241 7.91 12.51 -21.36
C PRO A 241 6.89 11.37 -21.44
N GLY A 242 7.33 10.15 -21.79
CA GLY A 242 6.50 8.95 -21.85
C GLY A 242 5.87 8.52 -20.52
N LEU A 243 6.34 9.03 -19.37
CA LEU A 243 5.74 8.73 -18.07
C LEU A 243 4.45 9.49 -17.79
N ASP A 244 4.28 10.70 -18.32
CA ASP A 244 3.05 11.49 -18.09
C ASP A 244 1.77 10.79 -18.57
N PRO A 245 1.70 10.23 -19.81
CA PRO A 245 0.53 9.48 -20.25
C PRO A 245 0.23 8.26 -19.37
N ILE A 246 1.26 7.58 -18.90
CA ILE A 246 1.15 6.39 -18.03
C ILE A 246 0.53 6.77 -16.69
N ILE A 247 1.07 7.82 -16.06
CA ILE A 247 0.57 8.34 -14.79
C ILE A 247 -0.87 8.85 -14.94
N ARG A 248 -1.17 9.58 -16.02
CA ARG A 248 -2.54 10.05 -16.32
C ARG A 248 -3.50 8.88 -16.42
N LYS A 249 -3.16 7.84 -17.19
CA LYS A 249 -3.99 6.63 -17.34
C LYS A 249 -4.21 5.93 -15.98
N ALA A 250 -3.20 5.83 -15.10
CA ALA A 250 -3.36 5.26 -13.77
C ALA A 250 -4.29 6.08 -12.88
N LEU A 251 -4.26 7.42 -13.00
CA LEU A 251 -5.03 8.37 -12.20
C LEU A 251 -6.35 8.81 -12.85
N GLU A 252 -6.77 8.17 -13.95
CA GLU A 252 -8.05 8.47 -14.61
C GLU A 252 -9.22 8.36 -13.62
N LYS A 253 -10.16 9.31 -13.74
CA LYS A 253 -11.33 9.37 -12.86
C LYS A 253 -12.36 8.33 -13.25
N ASP A 254 -12.50 8.13 -14.56
CA ASP A 254 -13.35 7.08 -15.13
C ASP A 254 -12.62 5.74 -15.11
N LEU A 255 -13.27 4.74 -14.50
CA LEU A 255 -12.76 3.38 -14.42
C LEU A 255 -12.53 2.74 -15.82
N TYR A 256 -13.28 3.13 -16.83
CA TYR A 256 -13.13 2.58 -18.19
C TYR A 256 -11.81 3.01 -18.84
N ASN A 257 -11.35 4.21 -18.56
CA ASN A 257 -10.12 4.78 -19.13
C ASN A 257 -8.86 4.41 -18.34
N ARG A 258 -9.03 3.83 -17.13
CA ARG A 258 -7.92 3.39 -16.27
C ARG A 258 -7.41 2.02 -16.71
N TYR A 259 -6.17 1.67 -16.30
CA TYR A 259 -5.61 0.32 -16.47
C TYR A 259 -6.60 -0.76 -16.03
N ARG A 260 -6.73 -1.80 -16.87
CA ARG A 260 -7.67 -2.89 -16.64
C ARG A 260 -7.23 -3.78 -15.47
N ASN A 261 -5.93 -4.05 -15.35
CA ASN A 261 -5.32 -4.89 -14.32
C ASN A 261 -3.87 -4.49 -14.05
N GLY A 262 -3.27 -5.09 -13.00
CA GLY A 262 -1.89 -4.82 -12.61
C GLY A 262 -0.87 -5.20 -13.68
N ALA A 263 -1.09 -6.30 -14.40
CA ALA A 263 -0.19 -6.74 -15.45
C ALA A 263 -0.15 -5.74 -16.64
N GLU A 264 -1.28 -5.12 -16.99
CA GLU A 264 -1.31 -4.05 -17.99
C GLU A 264 -0.57 -2.81 -17.48
N PHE A 265 -0.81 -2.39 -16.24
CA PHE A 265 -0.12 -1.23 -15.66
C PHE A 265 1.39 -1.43 -15.58
N ALA A 266 1.84 -2.62 -15.18
CA ALA A 266 3.26 -2.94 -15.04
C ALA A 266 4.06 -2.83 -16.36
N LYS A 267 3.43 -3.10 -17.50
CA LYS A 267 4.11 -3.10 -18.81
C LYS A 267 4.53 -1.72 -19.28
N ASP A 268 3.68 -0.71 -19.11
CA ASP A 268 3.90 0.61 -19.68
C ASP A 268 5.12 1.33 -19.05
N PRO A 269 5.29 1.44 -17.71
CA PRO A 269 6.49 2.01 -17.13
C PRO A 269 7.77 1.23 -17.44
N SER A 270 7.65 -0.10 -17.55
CA SER A 270 8.79 -0.95 -17.91
C SER A 270 9.26 -0.69 -19.34
N ALA A 271 8.34 -0.47 -20.30
CA ALA A 271 8.69 -0.12 -21.65
C ALA A 271 9.48 1.20 -21.73
N VAL A 272 9.06 2.23 -21.00
CA VAL A 272 9.79 3.50 -20.91
C VAL A 272 11.20 3.31 -20.33
N ARG A 273 11.35 2.48 -19.31
CA ARG A 273 12.65 2.14 -18.74
C ARG A 273 13.58 1.46 -19.75
N TYR A 274 13.07 0.51 -20.54
CA TYR A 274 13.86 -0.18 -21.57
C TYR A 274 14.33 0.78 -22.67
N GLN A 275 13.46 1.67 -23.16
CA GLN A 275 13.82 2.67 -24.16
C GLN A 275 14.98 3.57 -23.69
N MET A 276 14.96 4.02 -22.45
CA MET A 276 16.04 4.83 -21.90
C MET A 276 17.36 4.07 -21.81
N LEU A 277 17.35 2.79 -21.41
CA LEU A 277 18.56 1.98 -21.37
C LEU A 277 19.19 1.77 -22.76
N GLU A 278 18.35 1.62 -23.79
CA GLU A 278 18.81 1.53 -25.18
C GLU A 278 19.41 2.84 -25.69
N GLU A 279 18.80 3.99 -25.36
CA GLU A 279 19.31 5.31 -25.71
C GLU A 279 20.65 5.62 -25.04
N ASP A 280 20.80 5.29 -23.74
CA ASP A 280 22.05 5.47 -23.00
C ASP A 280 23.19 4.59 -23.57
N THR A 281 22.89 3.35 -23.99
CA THR A 281 23.86 2.43 -24.58
C THR A 281 24.30 2.94 -25.96
N THR A 282 23.37 3.42 -26.75
CA THR A 282 23.66 3.94 -28.11
C THR A 282 24.50 5.23 -28.08
N GLN A 283 24.35 6.06 -27.01
CA GLN A 283 25.15 7.27 -26.82
C GLN A 283 26.57 6.99 -26.29
N GLN A 284 26.80 5.84 -25.64
CA GLN A 284 28.13 5.44 -25.17
C GLN A 284 28.97 4.79 -26.28
N ASP A 285 28.30 4.22 -27.32
CA ASP A 285 28.97 3.58 -28.45
C ASP A 285 29.17 4.53 -29.66
N ALA A 286 28.78 5.79 -29.58
CA ALA A 286 28.92 6.85 -30.60
C ALA A 286 29.95 7.89 -30.20
#